data_ceecc8313a71f92405f8ae5da96a283f
#
_entry.id   ceecc8313a71f92405f8ae5da96a283f
#
_cell.length_a   1.000
_cell.length_b   1.000
_cell.length_c   1.000
_cell.angle_alpha   90.00
_cell.angle_beta   90.00
_cell.angle_gamma   90.00
#
_symmetry.space_group_name_H-M   'P 1'
#
loop_
_entity.id
_entity.type
_entity.pdbx_description
1 polymer ?
#
loop_
_entity_poly.entity_id
_entity_poly.type
_entity_poly.pdbx_seq_one_letter_code
_entity_poly.pdbx_strand_id
1 'polypeptide(L)'
;MPTERIEWRDSADGLKLRVARWDAVGDARGEVLFLGGLAEHEGRYHHVAEAFAARGWNVRVGELRGHGKSHGRRGHVDRWQQYVDDVAALRADMDPASPVVAHSMGGLVALEALRVGAVAPKRLVLSNPLLALAFQPARWKTAASGIMSRLLPTLGIPNDLDPSWLSRDLSIGAAYNTDPLVFKAVTPRWFTEMLAAAERVKAAPVAIPFAMFLGDDDHVNSHVYNKSFAESRGASITVYPGMRHEIFNEIGKEQVIADVATWLETA
;
A
#
# COMPACT_ATOMS: atom_id res chain seq x y z
N MET A 1 -25.27 8.08 3.20
CA MET A 1 -23.83 7.86 3.07
C MET A 1 -23.54 6.43 3.47
N PRO A 2 -22.63 5.72 2.82
CA PRO A 2 -22.24 4.38 3.24
C PRO A 2 -21.67 4.45 4.66
N THR A 3 -22.08 3.53 5.53
CA THR A 3 -21.65 3.51 6.93
C THR A 3 -20.42 2.64 7.07
N GLU A 4 -19.39 3.19 7.69
CA GLU A 4 -18.19 2.44 8.04
C GLU A 4 -18.53 1.39 9.13
N ARG A 5 -18.04 0.16 8.92
CA ARG A 5 -18.07 -0.92 9.94
C ARG A 5 -16.66 -1.41 10.18
N ILE A 6 -16.34 -1.68 11.43
CA ILE A 6 -15.03 -2.18 11.83
C ILE A 6 -15.09 -3.65 12.16
N GLU A 7 -14.17 -4.39 11.60
CA GLU A 7 -13.97 -5.82 11.84
C GLU A 7 -12.51 -6.10 12.20
N TRP A 8 -12.30 -7.29 12.77
CA TRP A 8 -10.96 -7.77 13.10
C TRP A 8 -10.73 -9.11 12.44
N ARG A 9 -9.49 -9.32 11.97
CA ARG A 9 -9.04 -10.59 11.42
C ARG A 9 -7.81 -11.07 12.17
N ASP A 10 -7.69 -12.38 12.30
CA ASP A 10 -6.48 -13.00 12.84
C ASP A 10 -5.52 -13.33 11.71
N SER A 11 -4.31 -12.80 11.77
CA SER A 11 -3.21 -13.23 10.90
C SER A 11 -2.77 -14.64 11.27
N ALA A 12 -1.93 -15.27 10.46
CA ALA A 12 -1.49 -16.66 10.64
C ALA A 12 -0.81 -16.92 12.01
N ASP A 13 -0.23 -15.89 12.61
CA ASP A 13 0.39 -15.94 13.94
C ASP A 13 -0.54 -15.47 15.09
N GLY A 14 -1.84 -15.30 14.80
CA GLY A 14 -2.85 -14.86 15.77
C GLY A 14 -2.85 -13.35 16.05
N LEU A 15 -2.05 -12.57 15.33
CA LEU A 15 -2.03 -11.12 15.47
C LEU A 15 -3.33 -10.52 14.90
N LYS A 16 -3.96 -9.60 15.66
CA LYS A 16 -5.22 -8.96 15.27
C LYS A 16 -4.96 -7.83 14.28
N LEU A 17 -5.63 -7.92 13.13
CA LEU A 17 -5.63 -6.93 12.06
C LEU A 17 -6.98 -6.23 12.01
N ARG A 18 -6.96 -4.91 11.87
CA ARG A 18 -8.16 -4.10 11.72
C ARG A 18 -8.55 -4.00 10.25
N VAL A 19 -9.86 -4.09 9.99
CA VAL A 19 -10.46 -3.88 8.68
C VAL A 19 -11.60 -2.89 8.82
N ALA A 20 -11.59 -1.83 8.05
CA ALA A 20 -12.75 -0.96 7.88
C ALA A 20 -13.49 -1.35 6.60
N ARG A 21 -14.82 -1.41 6.67
CA ARG A 21 -15.69 -1.82 5.55
C ARG A 21 -16.75 -0.78 5.27
N TRP A 22 -17.03 -0.60 3.99
CA TRP A 22 -18.15 0.18 3.46
C TRP A 22 -18.96 -0.69 2.51
N ASP A 23 -20.28 -0.72 2.70
CA ASP A 23 -21.18 -1.42 1.79
C ASP A 23 -21.44 -0.59 0.54
N ALA A 24 -21.63 -1.25 -0.57
CA ALA A 24 -22.03 -0.65 -1.82
C ALA A 24 -23.35 0.12 -1.68
N VAL A 25 -23.48 1.23 -2.38
CA VAL A 25 -24.75 1.93 -2.56
C VAL A 25 -25.50 1.28 -3.70
N GLY A 26 -26.66 0.67 -3.41
CA GLY A 26 -27.45 -0.11 -4.37
C GLY A 26 -26.90 -1.54 -4.56
N ASP A 27 -27.09 -2.11 -5.74
CA ASP A 27 -26.63 -3.46 -6.05
C ASP A 27 -25.11 -3.52 -6.12
N ALA A 28 -24.52 -4.44 -5.34
CA ALA A 28 -23.08 -4.60 -5.29
C ALA A 28 -22.56 -5.27 -6.57
N ARG A 29 -21.60 -4.64 -7.24
CA ARG A 29 -20.88 -5.22 -8.39
C ARG A 29 -19.71 -6.12 -7.99
N GLY A 30 -19.32 -6.10 -6.72
CA GLY A 30 -18.24 -6.92 -6.16
C GLY A 30 -17.64 -6.29 -4.92
N GLU A 31 -16.54 -6.87 -4.45
CA GLU A 31 -15.79 -6.40 -3.29
C GLU A 31 -14.35 -6.08 -3.70
N VAL A 32 -13.75 -5.01 -3.14
CA VAL A 32 -12.39 -4.57 -3.39
C VAL A 32 -11.63 -4.38 -2.09
N LEU A 33 -10.37 -4.86 -2.04
CA LEU A 33 -9.47 -4.61 -0.90
C LEU A 33 -8.51 -3.47 -1.22
N PHE A 34 -8.44 -2.48 -0.32
CA PHE A 34 -7.41 -1.44 -0.31
C PHE A 34 -6.33 -1.75 0.73
N LEU A 35 -5.06 -1.59 0.32
CA LEU A 35 -3.88 -1.71 1.17
C LEU A 35 -3.10 -0.40 1.13
N GLY A 36 -2.94 0.24 2.28
CA GLY A 36 -2.20 1.50 2.43
C GLY A 36 -0.68 1.33 2.41
N GLY A 37 0.01 2.46 2.38
CA GLY A 37 1.46 2.56 2.44
C GLY A 37 2.04 2.46 3.86
N LEU A 38 3.35 2.71 3.96
CA LEU A 38 4.06 2.73 5.24
C LEU A 38 3.53 3.84 6.14
N ALA A 39 3.22 3.48 7.38
CA ALA A 39 2.67 4.39 8.40
C ALA A 39 1.27 4.95 8.09
N GLU A 40 0.56 4.41 7.11
CA GLU A 40 -0.82 4.79 6.82
C GLU A 40 -1.83 3.95 7.61
N HIS A 41 -3.08 4.41 7.62
CA HIS A 41 -4.21 3.76 8.26
C HIS A 41 -5.51 4.04 7.49
N GLU A 42 -6.60 3.34 7.83
CA GLU A 42 -7.88 3.42 7.10
C GLU A 42 -8.44 4.84 7.01
N GLY A 43 -8.22 5.67 8.02
CA GLY A 43 -8.73 7.06 8.04
C GLY A 43 -8.22 7.93 6.88
N ARG A 44 -7.11 7.54 6.24
CA ARG A 44 -6.58 8.24 5.06
C ARG A 44 -7.31 7.85 3.77
N TYR A 45 -8.21 6.85 3.83
CA TYR A 45 -8.90 6.27 2.67
C TYR A 45 -10.42 6.38 2.74
N HIS A 46 -11.01 7.05 3.75
CA HIS A 46 -12.47 7.18 3.89
C HIS A 46 -13.13 7.74 2.62
N HIS A 47 -12.63 8.84 2.09
CA HIS A 47 -13.17 9.46 0.89
C HIS A 47 -13.04 8.57 -0.36
N VAL A 48 -11.97 7.76 -0.45
CA VAL A 48 -11.79 6.77 -1.52
C VAL A 48 -12.82 5.67 -1.37
N ALA A 49 -12.98 5.13 -0.16
CA ALA A 49 -13.93 4.06 0.13
C ALA A 49 -15.38 4.50 -0.14
N GLU A 50 -15.76 5.71 0.27
CA GLU A 50 -17.07 6.29 0.00
C GLU A 50 -17.33 6.46 -1.50
N ALA A 51 -16.33 6.93 -2.26
CA ALA A 51 -16.44 7.10 -3.71
C ALA A 51 -16.60 5.75 -4.43
N PHE A 52 -15.89 4.72 -4.01
CA PHE A 52 -16.05 3.36 -4.54
C PHE A 52 -17.38 2.74 -4.14
N ALA A 53 -17.82 2.93 -2.90
CA ALA A 53 -19.13 2.45 -2.45
C ALA A 53 -20.28 3.11 -3.22
N ALA A 54 -20.16 4.41 -3.53
CA ALA A 54 -21.14 5.12 -4.39
C ALA A 54 -21.18 4.57 -5.84
N ARG A 55 -20.11 3.90 -6.30
CA ARG A 55 -20.05 3.22 -7.61
C ARG A 55 -20.46 1.74 -7.54
N GLY A 56 -20.99 1.28 -6.41
CA GLY A 56 -21.47 -0.08 -6.24
C GLY A 56 -20.40 -1.10 -5.81
N TRP A 57 -19.27 -0.68 -5.25
CA TRP A 57 -18.29 -1.58 -4.68
C TRP A 57 -18.48 -1.76 -3.17
N ASN A 58 -18.47 -3.00 -2.68
CA ASN A 58 -18.15 -3.23 -1.28
C ASN A 58 -16.66 -3.00 -1.08
N VAL A 59 -16.30 -2.14 -0.13
CA VAL A 59 -14.92 -1.74 0.08
C VAL A 59 -14.39 -2.26 1.40
N ARG A 60 -13.20 -2.83 1.38
CA ARG A 60 -12.38 -3.10 2.58
C ARG A 60 -11.13 -2.27 2.53
N VAL A 61 -10.80 -1.58 3.61
CA VAL A 61 -9.49 -0.99 3.85
C VAL A 61 -8.84 -1.78 4.98
N GLY A 62 -7.81 -2.56 4.62
CA GLY A 62 -7.10 -3.43 5.56
C GLY A 62 -5.86 -2.74 6.11
N GLU A 63 -5.69 -2.75 7.43
CA GLU A 63 -4.49 -2.28 8.10
C GLU A 63 -3.54 -3.45 8.36
N LEU A 64 -2.36 -3.42 7.76
CA LEU A 64 -1.30 -4.40 8.00
C LEU A 64 -0.78 -4.29 9.44
N ARG A 65 -0.11 -5.34 9.94
CA ARG A 65 0.52 -5.32 11.27
C ARG A 65 1.36 -4.09 11.51
N GLY A 66 1.25 -3.52 12.71
CA GLY A 66 1.97 -2.31 13.10
C GLY A 66 1.48 -1.01 12.46
N HIS A 67 0.40 -1.05 11.68
CA HIS A 67 -0.21 0.13 11.05
C HIS A 67 -1.55 0.46 11.71
N GLY A 68 -1.88 1.75 11.75
CA GLY A 68 -3.13 2.25 12.29
C GLY A 68 -3.44 1.71 13.68
N LYS A 69 -4.56 0.98 13.79
CA LYS A 69 -5.01 0.32 15.01
C LYS A 69 -4.80 -1.20 15.00
N SER A 70 -4.26 -1.77 13.92
CA SER A 70 -3.81 -3.16 13.89
C SER A 70 -2.72 -3.39 14.93
N HIS A 71 -2.74 -4.58 15.53
CA HIS A 71 -1.70 -4.95 16.48
C HIS A 71 -0.33 -5.10 15.78
N GLY A 72 0.70 -5.28 16.57
CA GLY A 72 2.08 -5.42 16.09
C GLY A 72 2.94 -4.20 16.36
N ARG A 73 4.24 -4.39 16.18
CA ARG A 73 5.22 -3.33 16.39
C ARG A 73 5.26 -2.40 15.19
N ARG A 74 5.17 -1.09 15.43
CA ARG A 74 5.21 -0.08 14.38
C ARG A 74 6.57 -0.08 13.66
N GLY A 75 6.52 -0.05 12.31
CA GLY A 75 7.71 0.00 11.45
C GLY A 75 8.62 -1.21 11.57
N HIS A 76 8.08 -2.39 11.92
CA HIS A 76 8.85 -3.60 12.13
C HIS A 76 8.13 -4.86 11.62
N VAL A 77 8.91 -5.76 11.04
CA VAL A 77 8.57 -7.18 10.82
C VAL A 77 9.83 -8.01 11.03
N ASP A 78 9.70 -9.23 11.50
CA ASP A 78 10.81 -10.18 11.57
C ASP A 78 11.14 -10.75 10.19
N ARG A 79 10.11 -10.97 9.36
CA ARG A 79 10.17 -11.47 7.98
C ARG A 79 9.09 -10.83 7.14
N TRP A 80 9.39 -10.49 5.89
CA TRP A 80 8.39 -9.91 4.95
C TRP A 80 7.18 -10.81 4.75
N GLN A 81 7.34 -12.13 4.90
CA GLN A 81 6.25 -13.10 4.85
C GLN A 81 5.10 -12.77 5.81
N GLN A 82 5.37 -12.15 6.95
CA GLN A 82 4.33 -11.75 7.89
C GLN A 82 3.33 -10.74 7.29
N TYR A 83 3.79 -9.82 6.43
CA TYR A 83 2.87 -8.94 5.69
C TYR A 83 2.07 -9.70 4.63
N VAL A 84 2.68 -10.69 3.99
CA VAL A 84 1.97 -11.56 3.03
C VAL A 84 0.87 -12.35 3.74
N ASP A 85 1.16 -12.88 4.92
CA ASP A 85 0.18 -13.60 5.77
C ASP A 85 -0.96 -12.67 6.21
N ASP A 86 -0.65 -11.40 6.51
CA ASP A 86 -1.66 -10.39 6.82
C ASP A 86 -2.61 -10.16 5.64
N VAL A 87 -2.08 -10.00 4.42
CA VAL A 87 -2.93 -9.82 3.22
C VAL A 87 -3.82 -11.04 3.00
N ALA A 88 -3.30 -12.24 3.18
CA ALA A 88 -4.10 -13.46 3.10
C ALA A 88 -5.24 -13.48 4.12
N ALA A 89 -4.96 -13.08 5.38
CA ALA A 89 -5.96 -12.98 6.44
C ALA A 89 -7.01 -11.90 6.16
N LEU A 90 -6.61 -10.73 5.65
CA LEU A 90 -7.51 -9.64 5.28
C LEU A 90 -8.48 -10.04 4.16
N ARG A 91 -8.14 -11.05 3.36
CA ARG A 91 -8.92 -11.55 2.23
C ARG A 91 -9.65 -12.87 2.50
N ALA A 92 -9.46 -13.51 3.65
CA ALA A 92 -9.85 -14.91 3.91
C ALA A 92 -11.33 -15.23 3.60
N ASP A 93 -12.23 -14.26 3.76
CA ASP A 93 -13.68 -14.38 3.51
C ASP A 93 -14.15 -13.59 2.27
N MET A 94 -13.22 -13.11 1.44
CA MET A 94 -13.53 -12.49 0.14
C MET A 94 -13.54 -13.54 -0.97
N ASP A 95 -14.24 -13.23 -2.07
CA ASP A 95 -14.02 -13.96 -3.31
C ASP A 95 -12.52 -13.89 -3.67
N PRO A 96 -11.82 -15.01 -3.90
CA PRO A 96 -10.42 -15.02 -4.31
C PRO A 96 -10.13 -14.15 -5.54
N ALA A 97 -11.10 -13.96 -6.42
CA ALA A 97 -11.01 -13.12 -7.60
C ALA A 97 -11.18 -11.61 -7.30
N SER A 98 -11.64 -11.22 -6.11
CA SER A 98 -11.82 -9.81 -5.74
C SER A 98 -10.56 -8.99 -5.99
N PRO A 99 -10.65 -7.83 -6.65
CA PRO A 99 -9.50 -7.00 -6.97
C PRO A 99 -8.83 -6.42 -5.72
N VAL A 100 -7.56 -6.05 -5.89
CA VAL A 100 -6.76 -5.35 -4.88
C VAL A 100 -6.31 -4.01 -5.44
N VAL A 101 -6.44 -2.96 -4.63
CA VAL A 101 -5.85 -1.64 -4.85
C VAL A 101 -4.82 -1.41 -3.76
N ALA A 102 -3.57 -1.18 -4.13
CA ALA A 102 -2.49 -1.11 -3.17
C ALA A 102 -1.57 0.08 -3.43
N HIS A 103 -1.33 0.87 -2.38
CA HIS A 103 -0.48 2.05 -2.43
C HIS A 103 0.89 1.80 -1.82
N SER A 104 1.95 2.33 -2.44
CA SER A 104 3.30 2.40 -1.88
C SER A 104 3.80 1.04 -1.35
N MET A 105 4.09 0.93 -0.04
CA MET A 105 4.48 -0.32 0.63
C MET A 105 3.42 -1.42 0.44
N GLY A 106 2.14 -1.08 0.53
CA GLY A 106 1.06 -2.04 0.26
C GLY A 106 1.15 -2.64 -1.14
N GLY A 107 1.61 -1.86 -2.13
CA GLY A 107 1.88 -2.35 -3.49
C GLY A 107 2.99 -3.40 -3.55
N LEU A 108 4.09 -3.20 -2.82
CA LEU A 108 5.16 -4.20 -2.70
C LEU A 108 4.65 -5.47 -2.01
N VAL A 109 3.86 -5.31 -0.93
CA VAL A 109 3.27 -6.46 -0.20
C VAL A 109 2.30 -7.24 -1.08
N ALA A 110 1.42 -6.55 -1.83
CA ALA A 110 0.47 -7.18 -2.74
C ALA A 110 1.17 -7.97 -3.86
N LEU A 111 2.22 -7.40 -4.45
CA LEU A 111 3.02 -8.08 -5.47
C LEU A 111 3.76 -9.31 -4.91
N GLU A 112 4.31 -9.22 -3.70
CA GLU A 112 4.96 -10.36 -3.05
C GLU A 112 3.94 -11.45 -2.71
N ALA A 113 2.75 -11.08 -2.21
CA ALA A 113 1.66 -12.03 -1.93
C ALA A 113 1.18 -12.75 -3.20
N LEU A 114 1.07 -12.02 -4.31
CA LEU A 114 0.77 -12.60 -5.63
C LEU A 114 1.89 -13.55 -6.08
N ARG A 115 3.16 -13.12 -5.96
CA ARG A 115 4.34 -13.90 -6.37
C ARG A 115 4.42 -15.25 -5.68
N VAL A 116 4.09 -15.32 -4.40
CA VAL A 116 4.13 -16.59 -3.63
C VAL A 116 2.81 -17.37 -3.69
N GLY A 117 1.82 -16.90 -4.43
CA GLY A 117 0.52 -17.55 -4.56
C GLY A 117 -0.37 -17.47 -3.32
N ALA A 118 -0.08 -16.55 -2.38
CA ALA A 118 -0.91 -16.35 -1.20
C ALA A 118 -2.25 -15.66 -1.53
N VAL A 119 -2.31 -14.93 -2.64
CA VAL A 119 -3.52 -14.29 -3.17
C VAL A 119 -3.58 -14.46 -4.69
N ALA A 120 -4.80 -14.47 -5.25
CA ALA A 120 -5.03 -14.62 -6.68
C ALA A 120 -6.17 -13.68 -7.14
N PRO A 121 -6.02 -12.35 -6.98
CA PRO A 121 -7.04 -11.42 -7.46
C PRO A 121 -7.10 -11.44 -8.99
N LYS A 122 -8.29 -11.22 -9.54
CA LYS A 122 -8.42 -11.10 -11.00
C LYS A 122 -7.75 -9.85 -11.57
N ARG A 123 -7.57 -8.83 -10.74
CA ARG A 123 -6.95 -7.53 -11.08
C ARG A 123 -6.20 -6.93 -9.92
N LEU A 124 -5.11 -6.25 -10.21
CA LEU A 124 -4.30 -5.53 -9.24
C LEU A 124 -4.06 -4.09 -9.71
N VAL A 125 -4.41 -3.13 -8.87
CA VAL A 125 -4.07 -1.71 -9.05
C VAL A 125 -2.93 -1.35 -8.11
N LEU A 126 -1.92 -0.71 -8.66
CA LEU A 126 -0.74 -0.23 -7.92
C LEU A 126 -0.66 1.29 -8.04
N SER A 127 -0.68 1.97 -6.91
CA SER A 127 -0.50 3.41 -6.79
C SER A 127 0.89 3.71 -6.23
N ASN A 128 1.76 4.30 -7.01
CA ASN A 128 3.14 4.63 -6.63
C ASN A 128 3.83 3.53 -5.80
N PRO A 129 3.89 2.25 -6.28
CA PRO A 129 4.36 1.13 -5.46
C PRO A 129 5.82 1.27 -5.04
N LEU A 130 6.17 0.73 -3.86
CA LEU A 130 7.52 0.76 -3.30
C LEU A 130 8.42 -0.31 -3.97
N LEU A 131 8.79 -0.08 -5.23
CA LEU A 131 9.73 -0.96 -5.94
C LEU A 131 11.15 -0.39 -5.96
N ALA A 132 11.29 0.92 -6.04
CA ALA A 132 12.56 1.62 -5.95
C ALA A 132 12.32 2.99 -5.31
N LEU A 133 13.22 3.41 -4.42
CA LEU A 133 13.17 4.74 -3.82
C LEU A 133 13.59 5.81 -4.84
N ALA A 134 12.95 6.98 -4.82
CA ALA A 134 13.33 8.15 -5.61
C ALA A 134 14.57 8.84 -5.03
N PHE A 135 14.82 8.70 -3.73
CA PHE A 135 15.95 9.26 -3.02
C PHE A 135 16.95 8.16 -2.59
N GLN A 136 18.19 8.55 -2.37
CA GLN A 136 19.20 7.63 -1.85
C GLN A 136 19.28 7.77 -0.32
N PRO A 137 18.93 6.73 0.45
CA PRO A 137 19.19 6.71 1.88
C PRO A 137 20.68 6.95 2.16
N ALA A 138 21.00 7.60 3.28
CA ALA A 138 22.37 7.84 3.65
C ALA A 138 23.21 6.55 3.55
N ARG A 139 24.35 6.58 2.86
CA ARG A 139 25.17 5.39 2.55
C ARG A 139 25.52 4.55 3.77
N TRP A 140 25.75 5.20 4.92
CA TRP A 140 26.04 4.48 6.17
C TRP A 140 24.81 3.66 6.66
N LYS A 141 23.56 4.17 6.46
CA LYS A 141 22.35 3.42 6.82
C LYS A 141 22.24 2.14 5.97
N THR A 142 22.48 2.23 4.69
CA THR A 142 22.45 1.08 3.77
C THR A 142 23.60 0.11 4.08
N ALA A 143 24.83 0.60 4.27
CA ALA A 143 25.99 -0.24 4.56
C ALA A 143 25.88 -0.95 5.92
N ALA A 144 25.37 -0.26 6.93
CA ALA A 144 25.21 -0.81 8.27
C ALA A 144 23.94 -1.68 8.44
N SER A 145 22.96 -1.57 7.53
CA SER A 145 21.64 -2.18 7.70
C SER A 145 21.69 -3.69 7.92
N GLY A 146 22.54 -4.41 7.22
CA GLY A 146 22.68 -5.86 7.36
C GLY A 146 23.19 -6.28 8.75
N ILE A 147 24.18 -5.58 9.28
CA ILE A 147 24.74 -5.82 10.63
C ILE A 147 23.70 -5.39 11.69
N MET A 148 23.15 -4.19 11.55
CA MET A 148 22.15 -3.68 12.49
C MET A 148 20.88 -4.53 12.50
N SER A 149 20.46 -5.08 11.37
CA SER A 149 19.34 -6.01 11.27
C SER A 149 19.54 -7.29 12.09
N ARG A 150 20.81 -7.71 12.30
CA ARG A 150 21.16 -8.90 13.11
C ARG A 150 21.33 -8.56 14.59
N LEU A 151 22.02 -7.47 14.89
CA LEU A 151 22.40 -7.11 16.26
C LEU A 151 21.34 -6.27 16.97
N LEU A 152 20.68 -5.38 16.26
CA LEU A 152 19.68 -4.42 16.76
C LEU A 152 18.42 -4.44 15.89
N PRO A 153 17.79 -5.61 15.66
CA PRO A 153 16.72 -5.79 14.68
C PRO A 153 15.52 -4.89 14.92
N THR A 154 15.30 -4.49 16.16
CA THR A 154 14.13 -3.73 16.62
C THR A 154 14.42 -2.27 16.95
N LEU A 155 15.63 -1.77 16.72
CA LEU A 155 15.96 -0.37 16.96
C LEU A 155 15.18 0.54 15.98
N GLY A 156 14.41 1.48 16.51
CA GLY A 156 13.70 2.46 15.68
C GLY A 156 14.68 3.49 15.09
N ILE A 157 14.72 3.61 13.78
CA ILE A 157 15.51 4.61 13.05
C ILE A 157 14.54 5.51 12.29
N PRO A 158 14.66 6.85 12.39
CA PRO A 158 13.83 7.76 11.60
C PRO A 158 13.83 7.40 10.11
N ASN A 159 12.67 7.45 9.47
CA ASN A 159 12.50 7.07 8.08
C ASN A 159 12.92 8.17 7.08
N ASP A 160 13.28 9.36 7.58
CA ASP A 160 13.71 10.55 6.81
C ASP A 160 12.71 10.99 5.73
N LEU A 161 11.43 10.62 5.85
CA LEU A 161 10.41 11.04 4.91
C LEU A 161 10.03 12.51 5.18
N ASP A 162 10.17 13.36 4.18
CA ASP A 162 9.67 14.73 4.23
C ASP A 162 8.16 14.73 3.95
N PRO A 163 7.33 15.20 4.89
CA PRO A 163 5.87 15.24 4.70
C PRO A 163 5.42 16.03 3.47
N SER A 164 6.23 16.97 2.99
CA SER A 164 5.94 17.73 1.76
C SER A 164 5.97 16.85 0.50
N TRP A 165 6.64 15.70 0.53
CA TRP A 165 6.71 14.76 -0.60
C TRP A 165 5.41 13.96 -0.80
N LEU A 166 4.51 13.97 0.19
CA LEU A 166 3.30 13.16 0.16
C LEU A 166 2.25 13.73 -0.80
N SER A 167 1.99 15.04 -0.72
CA SER A 167 0.97 15.71 -1.50
C SER A 167 1.28 17.22 -1.63
N ARG A 168 0.77 17.85 -2.69
CA ARG A 168 0.74 19.31 -2.82
C ARG A 168 -0.30 19.94 -1.90
N ASP A 169 -1.29 19.17 -1.43
CA ASP A 169 -2.18 19.60 -0.37
C ASP A 169 -1.43 19.62 0.97
N LEU A 170 -1.11 20.80 1.45
CA LEU A 170 -0.32 20.99 2.67
C LEU A 170 -1.00 20.40 3.92
N SER A 171 -2.32 20.23 3.91
CA SER A 171 -3.05 19.61 5.01
C SER A 171 -2.66 18.14 5.20
N ILE A 172 -2.29 17.43 4.13
CA ILE A 172 -1.86 16.03 4.16
C ILE A 172 -0.52 15.89 4.89
N GLY A 173 0.45 16.75 4.57
CA GLY A 173 1.73 16.82 5.29
C GLY A 173 1.57 17.24 6.76
N ALA A 174 0.68 18.17 7.04
CA ALA A 174 0.37 18.60 8.41
C ALA A 174 -0.26 17.43 9.22
N ALA A 175 -1.22 16.72 8.64
CA ALA A 175 -1.83 15.54 9.25
C ALA A 175 -0.79 14.45 9.51
N TYR A 176 0.11 14.15 8.57
CA TYR A 176 1.21 13.20 8.77
C TYR A 176 2.05 13.54 10.01
N ASN A 177 2.25 14.83 10.30
CA ASN A 177 3.07 15.26 11.44
C ASN A 177 2.35 15.15 12.79
N THR A 178 1.03 15.26 12.83
CA THR A 178 0.23 15.37 14.06
C THR A 178 -0.59 14.12 14.38
N ASP A 179 -0.80 13.24 13.41
CA ASP A 179 -1.59 12.03 13.59
C ASP A 179 -0.85 11.00 14.47
N PRO A 180 -1.41 10.59 15.63
CA PRO A 180 -0.79 9.62 16.52
C PRO A 180 -0.73 8.19 15.94
N LEU A 181 -1.50 7.90 14.88
CA LEU A 181 -1.48 6.61 14.19
C LEU A 181 -0.33 6.52 13.18
N VAL A 182 0.24 7.65 12.78
CA VAL A 182 1.39 7.73 11.87
C VAL A 182 2.70 7.59 12.65
N PHE A 183 3.50 6.58 12.30
CA PHE A 183 4.83 6.43 12.89
C PHE A 183 5.92 6.94 11.94
N LYS A 184 7.03 7.44 12.53
CA LYS A 184 8.11 8.11 11.78
C LYS A 184 9.45 7.37 11.85
N ALA A 185 9.42 6.11 12.29
CA ALA A 185 10.61 5.29 12.40
C ALA A 185 10.35 3.88 11.88
N VAL A 186 11.37 3.30 11.26
CA VAL A 186 11.41 1.89 10.85
C VAL A 186 12.61 1.21 11.47
N THR A 187 12.58 -0.12 11.54
CA THR A 187 13.69 -0.87 12.11
C THR A 187 14.66 -1.35 11.02
N PRO A 188 15.95 -1.60 11.34
CA PRO A 188 16.89 -2.19 10.41
C PRO A 188 16.41 -3.51 9.82
N ARG A 189 15.68 -4.32 10.62
CA ARG A 189 15.09 -5.57 10.14
C ARG A 189 14.04 -5.30 9.07
N TRP A 190 13.11 -4.39 9.32
CA TRP A 190 12.11 -4.00 8.34
C TRP A 190 12.75 -3.53 7.03
N PHE A 191 13.78 -2.69 7.14
CA PHE A 191 14.47 -2.13 5.97
C PHE A 191 15.14 -3.20 5.11
N THR A 192 15.86 -4.15 5.75
CA THR A 192 16.49 -5.25 5.00
C THR A 192 15.50 -6.21 4.38
N GLU A 193 14.40 -6.51 5.08
CA GLU A 193 13.32 -7.34 4.56
C GLU A 193 12.59 -6.68 3.38
N MET A 194 12.35 -5.37 3.45
CA MET A 194 11.78 -4.56 2.38
C MET A 194 12.65 -4.60 1.13
N LEU A 195 13.96 -4.36 1.26
CA LEU A 195 14.89 -4.42 0.13
C LEU A 195 14.90 -5.82 -0.51
N ALA A 196 14.96 -6.87 0.30
CA ALA A 196 14.95 -8.24 -0.21
C ALA A 196 13.63 -8.59 -0.91
N ALA A 197 12.49 -8.13 -0.40
CA ALA A 197 11.19 -8.31 -1.03
C ALA A 197 11.11 -7.56 -2.38
N ALA A 198 11.59 -6.32 -2.41
CA ALA A 198 11.63 -5.54 -3.65
C ALA A 198 12.44 -6.26 -4.74
N GLU A 199 13.62 -6.81 -4.41
CA GLU A 199 14.43 -7.55 -5.38
C GLU A 199 13.72 -8.83 -5.88
N ARG A 200 13.05 -9.58 -4.99
CA ARG A 200 12.26 -10.76 -5.41
C ARG A 200 11.12 -10.40 -6.35
N VAL A 201 10.38 -9.34 -6.04
CA VAL A 201 9.28 -8.84 -6.88
C VAL A 201 9.78 -8.35 -8.23
N LYS A 202 10.89 -7.61 -8.26
CA LYS A 202 11.50 -7.10 -9.51
C LYS A 202 11.91 -8.24 -10.45
N ALA A 203 12.38 -9.37 -9.92
CA ALA A 203 12.81 -10.53 -10.67
C ALA A 203 11.65 -11.42 -11.16
N ALA A 204 10.43 -11.25 -10.63
CA ALA A 204 9.28 -12.10 -10.91
C ALA A 204 8.37 -11.53 -12.01
N PRO A 205 7.67 -12.39 -12.77
CA PRO A 205 6.58 -11.96 -13.63
C PRO A 205 5.35 -11.56 -12.77
N VAL A 206 4.48 -10.73 -13.34
CA VAL A 206 3.14 -10.47 -12.80
C VAL A 206 2.14 -11.15 -13.74
N ALA A 207 1.56 -12.26 -13.31
CA ALA A 207 0.81 -13.18 -14.16
C ALA A 207 -0.70 -12.82 -14.30
N ILE A 208 -1.12 -11.69 -13.76
CA ILE A 208 -2.51 -11.21 -13.82
C ILE A 208 -2.56 -9.81 -14.44
N PRO A 209 -3.71 -9.38 -14.98
CA PRO A 209 -3.90 -8.01 -15.40
C PRO A 209 -3.66 -7.04 -14.23
N PHE A 210 -2.80 -6.05 -14.45
CA PHE A 210 -2.55 -5.01 -13.47
C PHE A 210 -2.40 -3.64 -14.12
N ALA A 211 -2.63 -2.60 -13.33
CA ALA A 211 -2.41 -1.22 -13.75
C ALA A 211 -1.56 -0.47 -12.72
N MET A 212 -0.77 0.47 -13.19
CA MET A 212 -0.06 1.44 -12.36
C MET A 212 -0.61 2.84 -12.58
N PHE A 213 -0.90 3.51 -11.48
CA PHE A 213 -1.30 4.90 -11.41
C PHE A 213 -0.21 5.66 -10.66
N LEU A 214 0.46 6.59 -11.36
CA LEU A 214 1.71 7.18 -10.91
C LEU A 214 1.62 8.71 -10.90
N GLY A 215 2.08 9.34 -9.81
CA GLY A 215 2.43 10.75 -9.82
C GLY A 215 3.86 10.92 -10.36
N ASP A 216 4.08 11.85 -11.27
CA ASP A 216 5.42 12.06 -11.85
C ASP A 216 6.33 12.96 -11.00
N ASP A 217 5.79 13.62 -9.96
CA ASP A 217 6.53 14.38 -8.94
C ASP A 217 6.67 13.59 -7.62
N ASP A 218 6.72 12.24 -7.70
CA ASP A 218 6.92 11.38 -6.54
C ASP A 218 8.38 11.40 -6.09
N HIS A 219 8.63 12.05 -4.94
CA HIS A 219 9.95 12.12 -4.30
C HIS A 219 10.24 10.95 -3.35
N VAL A 220 9.26 10.08 -3.10
CA VAL A 220 9.41 8.90 -2.22
C VAL A 220 9.81 7.68 -3.04
N ASN A 221 9.02 7.33 -4.06
CA ASN A 221 9.24 6.18 -4.92
C ASN A 221 9.52 6.61 -6.36
N SER A 222 10.47 5.94 -7.00
CA SER A 222 10.87 6.29 -8.37
C SER A 222 9.76 5.99 -9.38
N HIS A 223 9.04 7.02 -9.80
CA HIS A 223 8.03 6.89 -10.86
C HIS A 223 8.63 6.38 -12.17
N VAL A 224 9.86 6.77 -12.49
CA VAL A 224 10.60 6.30 -13.69
C VAL A 224 10.82 4.79 -13.63
N TYR A 225 11.27 4.27 -12.48
CA TYR A 225 11.42 2.83 -12.28
C TYR A 225 10.08 2.11 -12.35
N ASN A 226 9.07 2.61 -11.65
CA ASN A 226 7.74 2.03 -11.63
C ASN A 226 7.11 1.96 -13.03
N LYS A 227 7.25 3.02 -13.81
CA LYS A 227 6.81 3.07 -15.21
C LYS A 227 7.51 1.99 -16.06
N SER A 228 8.84 1.93 -15.99
CA SER A 228 9.62 0.91 -16.73
C SER A 228 9.27 -0.52 -16.30
N PHE A 229 9.04 -0.76 -15.00
CA PHE A 229 8.58 -2.05 -14.48
C PHE A 229 7.22 -2.44 -15.08
N ALA A 230 6.27 -1.50 -15.14
CA ALA A 230 4.95 -1.72 -15.71
C ALA A 230 4.99 -1.99 -17.21
N GLU A 231 5.74 -1.16 -17.96
CA GLU A 231 5.94 -1.32 -19.42
C GLU A 231 6.51 -2.69 -19.78
N SER A 232 7.53 -3.13 -19.05
CA SER A 232 8.18 -4.43 -19.28
C SER A 232 7.27 -5.64 -19.04
N ARG A 233 6.11 -5.45 -18.40
CA ARG A 233 5.13 -6.49 -18.04
C ARG A 233 3.77 -6.29 -18.71
N GLY A 234 3.65 -5.34 -19.65
CA GLY A 234 2.42 -5.08 -20.38
C GLY A 234 1.27 -4.52 -19.54
N ALA A 235 1.57 -3.83 -18.43
CA ALA A 235 0.54 -3.23 -17.59
C ALA A 235 -0.08 -1.98 -18.23
N SER A 236 -1.32 -1.66 -17.84
CA SER A 236 -1.88 -0.33 -18.07
C SER A 236 -1.17 0.71 -17.20
N ILE A 237 -0.88 1.88 -17.76
CA ILE A 237 -0.17 2.94 -17.03
C ILE A 237 -0.92 4.25 -17.21
N THR A 238 -1.21 4.90 -16.08
CA THR A 238 -1.70 6.28 -16.05
C THR A 238 -0.72 7.11 -15.23
N VAL A 239 -0.25 8.22 -15.80
CA VAL A 239 0.66 9.16 -15.12
C VAL A 239 -0.05 10.48 -14.91
N TYR A 240 -0.03 11.01 -13.69
CA TYR A 240 -0.64 12.28 -13.31
C TYR A 240 0.44 13.35 -13.17
N PRO A 241 0.46 14.33 -14.09
CA PRO A 241 1.47 15.39 -14.07
C PRO A 241 1.45 16.22 -12.79
N GLY A 242 2.61 16.39 -12.17
CA GLY A 242 2.82 17.18 -10.96
C GLY A 242 2.23 16.57 -9.68
N MET A 243 1.57 15.42 -9.72
CA MET A 243 1.11 14.75 -8.49
C MET A 243 2.28 14.09 -7.78
N ARG A 244 2.26 14.18 -6.43
CA ARG A 244 3.25 13.60 -5.53
C ARG A 244 2.89 12.18 -5.15
N HIS A 245 3.47 11.69 -4.04
CA HIS A 245 3.42 10.28 -3.65
C HIS A 245 2.00 9.75 -3.41
N GLU A 246 1.19 10.46 -2.61
CA GLU A 246 -0.15 10.00 -2.22
C GLU A 246 -1.22 10.50 -3.20
N ILE A 247 -1.27 9.96 -4.41
CA ILE A 247 -2.21 10.42 -5.46
C ILE A 247 -3.69 10.31 -5.05
N PHE A 248 -4.04 9.43 -4.12
CA PHE A 248 -5.38 9.34 -3.54
C PHE A 248 -5.69 10.46 -2.54
N ASN A 249 -4.68 11.19 -2.10
CA ASN A 249 -4.78 12.31 -1.16
C ASN A 249 -4.29 13.63 -1.79
N GLU A 250 -4.08 13.66 -3.10
CA GLU A 250 -3.57 14.79 -3.86
C GLU A 250 -4.68 15.79 -4.27
N ILE A 251 -4.27 16.99 -4.66
CA ILE A 251 -5.16 17.93 -5.36
C ILE A 251 -5.54 17.32 -6.70
N GLY A 252 -6.83 17.08 -6.92
CA GLY A 252 -7.35 16.38 -8.10
C GLY A 252 -7.50 14.86 -7.91
N LYS A 253 -7.45 14.37 -6.66
CA LYS A 253 -7.65 12.96 -6.30
C LYS A 253 -8.95 12.35 -6.85
N GLU A 254 -9.96 13.17 -7.07
CA GLU A 254 -11.25 12.71 -7.61
C GLU A 254 -11.08 12.06 -8.99
N GLN A 255 -10.19 12.61 -9.83
CA GLN A 255 -9.86 12.02 -11.13
C GLN A 255 -9.14 10.68 -10.95
N VAL A 256 -8.17 10.61 -10.04
CA VAL A 256 -7.45 9.35 -9.74
C VAL A 256 -8.41 8.26 -9.29
N ILE A 257 -9.31 8.59 -8.36
CA ILE A 257 -10.31 7.65 -7.84
C ILE A 257 -11.24 7.17 -8.96
N ALA A 258 -11.70 8.08 -9.82
CA ALA A 258 -12.56 7.75 -10.95
C ALA A 258 -11.87 6.84 -11.97
N ASP A 259 -10.61 7.13 -12.32
CA ASP A 259 -9.84 6.36 -13.29
C ASP A 259 -9.56 4.94 -12.78
N VAL A 260 -9.17 4.81 -11.49
CA VAL A 260 -8.93 3.50 -10.85
C VAL A 260 -10.22 2.68 -10.83
N ALA A 261 -11.34 3.27 -10.42
CA ALA A 261 -12.62 2.58 -10.39
C ALA A 261 -13.05 2.15 -11.82
N THR A 262 -12.91 3.04 -12.81
CA THR A 262 -13.22 2.74 -14.21
C THR A 262 -12.38 1.59 -14.74
N TRP A 263 -11.08 1.57 -14.46
CA TRP A 263 -10.21 0.47 -14.88
C TRP A 263 -10.63 -0.86 -14.27
N LEU A 264 -11.08 -0.88 -13.03
CA LEU A 264 -11.60 -2.09 -12.37
C LEU A 264 -12.95 -2.55 -12.96
N GLU A 265 -13.74 -1.63 -13.49
CA GLU A 265 -15.09 -1.88 -14.05
C GLU A 265 -15.05 -2.37 -15.50
N THR A 266 -14.00 -2.08 -16.26
CA THR A 266 -13.89 -2.40 -17.70
C THR A 266 -13.45 -3.85 -18.00
N ALA A 267 -13.56 -4.76 -17.05
CA ALA A 267 -13.10 -6.16 -17.18
C ALA A 267 -14.22 -7.13 -17.51
#